data_4e36e3ac4768bc5d1c819c6cfc453a89
#
_entry.id   4e36e3ac4768bc5d1c819c6cfc453a89
#
_cell.length_a   1.000
_cell.length_b   1.000
_cell.length_c   1.000
_cell.angle_alpha   90.00
_cell.angle_beta   90.00
_cell.angle_gamma   90.00
#
_symmetry.space_group_name_H-M   'P 1'
#
loop_
_entity.id
_entity.type
_entity.pdbx_description
1 polymer ?
#
loop_
_entity_poly.entity_id
_entity_poly.type
_entity_poly.pdbx_seq_one_letter_code
_entity_poly.pdbx_strand_id
1 'polypeptide(L)'
;MATKSDTTKKAPGKRGRPPKSVLNDKPDIDQLRELYHQMVLIRRFEEKAGQLYGMGQIGGFCHLYIGQEAVVVGMQSVAETQDSVVTSYRDHGHMLACGMDAGGVMAELTGRKDGYSRGKG
;
A
#
# COMPACT_ATOMS: atom_id res chain seq x y z
N MET A 1 -36.55 41.31 -13.04
CA MET A 1 -36.75 40.14 -12.14
C MET A 1 -35.45 39.38 -12.07
N ALA A 2 -34.74 39.48 -10.96
CA ALA A 2 -33.46 38.82 -10.75
C ALA A 2 -33.68 37.65 -9.76
N THR A 3 -33.48 36.43 -10.21
CA THR A 3 -33.58 35.23 -9.38
C THR A 3 -32.28 35.04 -8.59
N LYS A 4 -32.37 35.11 -7.27
CA LYS A 4 -31.30 34.80 -6.33
C LYS A 4 -31.10 33.26 -6.30
N SER A 5 -29.91 32.79 -6.68
CA SER A 5 -29.49 31.41 -6.46
C SER A 5 -29.01 31.25 -5.01
N ASP A 6 -29.74 30.50 -4.24
CA ASP A 6 -29.43 30.15 -2.85
C ASP A 6 -28.43 28.96 -2.87
N THR A 7 -27.13 29.22 -2.67
CA THR A 7 -26.09 28.21 -2.51
C THR A 7 -25.89 27.93 -1.03
N THR A 8 -26.72 27.07 -0.47
CA THR A 8 -26.48 26.50 0.87
C THR A 8 -25.26 25.59 0.86
N LYS A 9 -24.11 26.10 1.34
CA LYS A 9 -22.90 25.32 1.62
C LYS A 9 -23.19 24.35 2.75
N LYS A 10 -23.33 23.06 2.44
CA LYS A 10 -23.43 21.98 3.41
C LYS A 10 -22.11 21.90 4.21
N ALA A 11 -22.19 22.08 5.52
CA ALA A 11 -21.03 21.94 6.41
C ALA A 11 -20.42 20.53 6.32
N PRO A 12 -19.07 20.38 6.40
CA PRO A 12 -18.43 19.07 6.35
C PRO A 12 -18.91 18.23 7.55
N GLY A 13 -19.48 17.06 7.25
CA GLY A 13 -19.95 16.11 8.25
C GLY A 13 -18.81 15.71 9.19
N LYS A 14 -19.04 15.77 10.50
CA LYS A 14 -18.11 15.26 11.50
C LYS A 14 -17.88 13.78 11.21
N ARG A 15 -16.62 13.40 10.93
CA ARG A 15 -16.23 11.98 10.82
C ARG A 15 -16.54 11.32 12.16
N GLY A 16 -17.64 10.58 12.22
CA GLY A 16 -18.04 9.85 13.39
C GLY A 16 -17.04 8.72 13.69
N ARG A 17 -16.74 8.53 14.97
CA ARG A 17 -16.05 7.33 15.44
C ARG A 17 -16.87 6.10 14.99
N PRO A 18 -16.24 5.05 14.41
CA PRO A 18 -16.99 3.85 14.00
C PRO A 18 -17.76 3.29 15.19
N PRO A 19 -18.96 2.73 14.96
CA PRO A 19 -19.77 2.19 16.04
C PRO A 19 -19.00 1.08 16.79
N LYS A 20 -19.15 1.03 18.12
CA LYS A 20 -18.46 0.09 19.01
C LYS A 20 -18.66 -1.40 18.65
N SER A 21 -19.72 -1.73 17.90
CA SER A 21 -20.00 -3.08 17.39
C SER A 21 -18.95 -3.60 16.43
N VAL A 22 -18.28 -2.73 15.66
CA VAL A 22 -17.22 -3.11 14.71
C VAL A 22 -15.90 -3.44 15.43
N LEU A 23 -15.76 -3.01 16.69
CA LEU A 23 -14.54 -3.23 17.49
C LEU A 23 -14.59 -4.51 18.35
N ASN A 24 -15.72 -5.21 18.40
CA ASN A 24 -15.93 -6.37 19.27
C ASN A 24 -15.90 -7.72 18.55
N ASP A 25 -15.84 -7.75 17.23
CA ASP A 25 -15.64 -8.98 16.50
C ASP A 25 -14.19 -9.43 16.70
N LYS A 26 -14.03 -10.58 17.36
CA LYS A 26 -12.69 -11.19 17.48
C LYS A 26 -12.21 -11.47 16.06
N PRO A 27 -11.03 -10.94 15.69
CA PRO A 27 -10.51 -11.20 14.34
C PRO A 27 -10.30 -12.70 14.16
N ASP A 28 -10.63 -13.21 12.98
CA ASP A 28 -10.36 -14.59 12.62
C ASP A 28 -8.85 -14.86 12.66
N ILE A 29 -8.46 -15.97 13.27
CA ILE A 29 -7.05 -16.36 13.42
C ILE A 29 -6.37 -16.53 12.06
N ASP A 30 -7.08 -17.07 11.08
CA ASP A 30 -6.51 -17.29 9.74
C ASP A 30 -6.34 -15.96 9.01
N GLN A 31 -7.27 -15.03 9.16
CA GLN A 31 -7.11 -13.67 8.67
C GLN A 31 -5.91 -12.96 9.32
N LEU A 32 -5.73 -13.08 10.64
CA LEU A 32 -4.57 -12.51 11.33
C LEU A 32 -3.24 -13.09 10.83
N ARG A 33 -3.20 -14.40 10.58
CA ARG A 33 -2.00 -15.06 10.02
C ARG A 33 -1.68 -14.54 8.63
N GLU A 34 -2.69 -14.36 7.79
CA GLU A 34 -2.50 -13.81 6.44
C GLU A 34 -1.97 -12.37 6.48
N LEU A 35 -2.58 -11.50 7.29
CA LEU A 35 -2.10 -10.13 7.47
C LEU A 35 -0.65 -10.09 7.99
N TYR A 36 -0.32 -10.97 8.96
CA TYR A 36 1.04 -11.09 9.48
C TYR A 36 2.02 -11.58 8.40
N HIS A 37 1.63 -12.58 7.62
CA HIS A 37 2.43 -13.10 6.52
C HIS A 37 2.75 -12.01 5.50
N GLN A 38 1.77 -11.21 5.10
CA GLN A 38 1.95 -10.09 4.18
C GLN A 38 2.90 -9.02 4.75
N MET A 39 2.75 -8.67 6.04
CA MET A 39 3.68 -7.73 6.69
C MET A 39 5.12 -8.27 6.71
N VAL A 40 5.30 -9.56 6.98
CA VAL A 40 6.63 -10.20 6.98
C VAL A 40 7.21 -10.25 5.57
N LEU A 41 6.40 -10.55 4.56
CA LEU A 41 6.83 -10.53 3.16
C LEU A 41 7.36 -9.16 2.76
N ILE A 42 6.61 -8.10 3.04
CA ILE A 42 7.02 -6.71 2.76
C ILE A 42 8.31 -6.40 3.50
N ARG A 43 8.41 -6.71 4.79
CA ARG A 43 9.62 -6.48 5.59
C ARG A 43 10.84 -7.16 4.97
N ARG A 44 10.75 -8.44 4.64
CA ARG A 44 11.87 -9.20 4.07
C ARG A 44 12.26 -8.71 2.69
N PHE A 45 11.28 -8.34 1.88
CA PHE A 45 11.51 -7.71 0.60
C PHE A 45 12.29 -6.39 0.76
N GLU A 46 11.85 -5.52 1.64
CA GLU A 46 12.48 -4.21 1.88
C GLU A 46 13.90 -4.33 2.46
N GLU A 47 14.13 -5.28 3.37
CA GLU A 47 15.47 -5.59 3.87
C GLU A 47 16.40 -6.00 2.71
N LYS A 48 15.88 -6.80 1.77
CA LYS A 48 16.64 -7.22 0.60
C LYS A 48 16.86 -6.06 -0.37
N ALA A 49 15.85 -5.24 -0.62
CA ALA A 49 15.99 -4.03 -1.44
C ALA A 49 17.05 -3.08 -0.86
N GLY A 50 17.04 -2.87 0.46
CA GLY A 50 18.07 -2.07 1.15
C GLY A 50 19.49 -2.63 0.96
N GLN A 51 19.65 -3.95 1.02
CA GLN A 51 20.94 -4.59 0.75
C GLN A 51 21.40 -4.35 -0.70
N LEU A 52 20.51 -4.56 -1.67
CA LEU A 52 20.81 -4.35 -3.09
C LEU A 52 21.11 -2.89 -3.42
N TYR A 53 20.39 -1.97 -2.75
CA TYR A 53 20.68 -0.54 -2.84
C TYR A 53 22.09 -0.21 -2.31
N GLY A 54 22.46 -0.72 -1.13
CA GLY A 54 23.81 -0.56 -0.58
C GLY A 54 24.92 -1.17 -1.46
N MET A 55 24.58 -2.16 -2.28
CA MET A 55 25.48 -2.78 -3.27
C MET A 55 25.51 -2.03 -4.62
N GLY A 56 24.75 -0.93 -4.78
CA GLY A 56 24.67 -0.15 -6.01
C GLY A 56 23.88 -0.82 -7.14
N GLN A 57 23.06 -1.83 -6.83
CA GLN A 57 22.23 -2.54 -7.83
C GLN A 57 20.88 -1.90 -8.06
N ILE A 58 20.48 -0.95 -7.23
CA ILE A 58 19.28 -0.12 -7.40
C ILE A 58 19.76 1.30 -7.62
N GLY A 59 19.37 1.90 -8.75
CA GLY A 59 19.71 3.27 -9.09
C GLY A 59 18.76 4.29 -8.42
N GLY A 60 19.19 5.56 -8.37
CA GLY A 60 18.37 6.63 -7.81
C GLY A 60 18.22 6.54 -6.27
N PHE A 61 17.09 7.02 -5.76
CA PHE A 61 16.76 6.93 -4.34
C PHE A 61 15.81 5.75 -4.09
N CYS A 62 16.17 4.88 -3.17
CA CYS A 62 15.33 3.78 -2.71
C CYS A 62 14.76 4.08 -1.33
N HIS A 63 13.50 4.45 -1.26
CA HIS A 63 12.80 4.72 0.00
C HIS A 63 12.07 3.48 0.47
N LEU A 64 12.62 2.84 1.52
CA LEU A 64 12.09 1.59 2.05
C LEU A 64 10.75 1.78 2.78
N TYR A 65 9.89 0.77 2.69
CA TYR A 65 8.59 0.72 3.39
C TYR A 65 8.70 0.22 4.84
N ILE A 66 9.92 -0.05 5.32
CA ILE A 66 10.19 -0.59 6.66
C ILE A 66 9.55 0.29 7.74
N GLY A 67 8.78 -0.34 8.64
CA GLY A 67 8.06 0.30 9.72
C GLY A 67 6.64 0.76 9.38
N GLN A 68 6.20 0.60 8.14
CA GLN A 68 4.86 1.00 7.67
C GLN A 68 4.05 -0.18 7.13
N GLU A 69 4.49 -1.41 7.30
CA GLU A 69 3.87 -2.61 6.74
C GLU A 69 2.40 -2.75 7.17
N ALA A 70 2.12 -2.51 8.45
CA ALA A 70 0.76 -2.59 8.97
C ALA A 70 -0.19 -1.56 8.35
N VAL A 71 0.33 -0.42 7.88
CA VAL A 71 -0.48 0.63 7.24
C VAL A 71 -1.02 0.13 5.91
N VAL A 72 -0.13 -0.32 5.01
CA VAL A 72 -0.54 -0.77 3.68
C VAL A 72 -1.34 -2.05 3.74
N VAL A 73 -0.94 -3.02 4.57
CA VAL A 73 -1.66 -4.29 4.73
C VAL A 73 -3.05 -4.06 5.30
N GLY A 74 -3.19 -3.18 6.31
CA GLY A 74 -4.49 -2.82 6.88
C GLY A 74 -5.38 -2.07 5.88
N MET A 75 -4.84 -1.19 5.05
CA MET A 75 -5.59 -0.53 3.98
C MET A 75 -6.04 -1.55 2.92
N GLN A 76 -5.14 -2.42 2.48
CA GLN A 76 -5.43 -3.40 1.44
C GLN A 76 -6.44 -4.46 1.91
N SER A 77 -6.49 -4.78 3.21
CA SER A 77 -7.43 -5.76 3.77
C SER A 77 -8.91 -5.35 3.65
N VAL A 78 -9.19 -4.08 3.40
CA VAL A 78 -10.54 -3.51 3.22
C VAL A 78 -10.80 -3.01 1.81
N ALA A 79 -9.80 -3.07 0.92
CA ALA A 79 -9.95 -2.72 -0.47
C ALA A 79 -10.63 -3.86 -1.24
N GLU A 80 -11.47 -3.49 -2.19
CA GLU A 80 -12.15 -4.44 -3.07
C GLU A 80 -11.36 -4.65 -4.37
N THR A 81 -11.62 -5.74 -5.09
CA THR A 81 -10.87 -6.12 -6.30
C THR A 81 -10.93 -5.06 -7.41
N GLN A 82 -12.01 -4.27 -7.46
CA GLN A 82 -12.19 -3.17 -8.43
C GLN A 82 -11.55 -1.86 -7.99
N ASP A 83 -11.04 -1.76 -6.76
CA ASP A 83 -10.41 -0.55 -6.28
C ASP A 83 -9.05 -0.34 -6.93
N SER A 84 -8.74 0.91 -7.22
CA SER A 84 -7.44 1.30 -7.77
C SER A 84 -6.61 1.98 -6.70
N VAL A 85 -5.36 1.54 -6.57
CA VAL A 85 -4.38 2.17 -5.67
C VAL A 85 -3.50 3.10 -6.49
N VAL A 86 -3.47 4.39 -6.11
CA VAL A 86 -2.58 5.39 -6.70
C VAL A 86 -1.63 5.85 -5.60
N THR A 87 -0.34 5.72 -5.85
CA THR A 87 0.73 6.06 -4.91
C THR A 87 1.86 6.78 -5.64
N SER A 88 2.69 7.52 -4.93
CA SER A 88 3.82 8.26 -5.49
C SER A 88 5.12 8.04 -4.72
N TYR A 89 5.09 7.15 -3.72
CA TYR A 89 6.21 7.04 -2.81
C TYR A 89 6.21 5.69 -2.07
N ARG A 90 7.36 5.00 -2.03
CA ARG A 90 7.49 3.66 -1.46
C ARG A 90 6.57 2.63 -2.12
N ASP A 91 6.45 2.71 -3.45
CA ASP A 91 5.44 2.01 -4.24
C ASP A 91 5.57 0.49 -4.18
N HIS A 92 6.80 -0.03 -4.01
CA HIS A 92 7.04 -1.47 -3.91
C HIS A 92 6.32 -2.13 -2.72
N GLY A 93 6.16 -1.46 -1.59
CA GLY A 93 5.33 -1.96 -0.49
C GLY A 93 3.86 -2.07 -0.87
N HIS A 94 3.32 -1.10 -1.62
CA HIS A 94 1.96 -1.14 -2.15
C HIS A 94 1.79 -2.22 -3.21
N MET A 95 2.76 -2.38 -4.12
CA MET A 95 2.73 -3.43 -5.14
C MET A 95 2.62 -4.82 -4.51
N LEU A 96 3.42 -5.10 -3.47
CA LEU A 96 3.37 -6.37 -2.75
C LEU A 96 2.05 -6.58 -2.02
N ALA A 97 1.52 -5.55 -1.35
CA ALA A 97 0.22 -5.62 -0.68
C ALA A 97 -0.94 -5.86 -1.66
N CYS A 98 -0.84 -5.35 -2.89
CA CYS A 98 -1.79 -5.64 -3.97
C CYS A 98 -1.60 -7.04 -4.60
N GLY A 99 -0.69 -7.87 -4.08
CA GLY A 99 -0.48 -9.24 -4.54
C GLY A 99 0.42 -9.38 -5.77
N MET A 100 1.19 -8.35 -6.11
CA MET A 100 2.16 -8.45 -7.20
C MET A 100 3.33 -9.35 -6.80
N ASP A 101 3.87 -10.11 -7.76
CA ASP A 101 4.99 -11.02 -7.51
C ASP A 101 6.25 -10.28 -7.07
N ALA A 102 6.82 -10.70 -5.95
CA ALA A 102 8.01 -10.07 -5.37
C ALA A 102 9.24 -10.13 -6.30
N GLY A 103 9.36 -11.19 -7.10
CA GLY A 103 10.44 -11.31 -8.10
C GLY A 103 10.30 -10.24 -9.18
N GLY A 104 9.09 -10.01 -9.69
CA GLY A 104 8.80 -8.96 -10.68
C GLY A 104 9.03 -7.56 -10.13
N VAL A 105 8.62 -7.30 -8.87
CA VAL A 105 8.87 -6.02 -8.20
C VAL A 105 10.37 -5.79 -7.99
N MET A 106 11.12 -6.81 -7.57
CA MET A 106 12.57 -6.69 -7.40
C MET A 106 13.28 -6.50 -8.73
N ALA A 107 12.83 -7.17 -9.78
CA ALA A 107 13.34 -6.98 -11.14
C ALA A 107 13.14 -5.54 -11.63
N GLU A 108 12.00 -4.93 -11.31
CA GLU A 108 11.73 -3.53 -11.62
C GLU A 108 12.72 -2.61 -10.90
N LEU A 109 12.86 -2.75 -9.57
CA LEU A 109 13.78 -1.94 -8.76
C LEU A 109 15.24 -2.04 -9.22
N THR A 110 15.65 -3.21 -9.73
CA THR A 110 17.01 -3.44 -10.22
C THR A 110 17.19 -3.15 -11.72
N GLY A 111 16.20 -2.53 -12.37
CA GLY A 111 16.24 -2.14 -13.78
C GLY A 111 16.28 -3.33 -14.76
N ARG A 112 15.67 -4.46 -14.40
CA ARG A 112 15.66 -5.68 -15.22
C ARG A 112 14.47 -5.71 -16.18
N LYS A 113 14.65 -6.36 -17.33
CA LYS A 113 13.60 -6.53 -18.35
C LYS A 113 12.37 -7.32 -17.86
N ASP A 114 12.55 -8.14 -16.82
CA ASP A 114 11.50 -8.98 -16.24
C ASP A 114 10.67 -8.22 -15.18
N GLY A 115 10.97 -6.94 -14.94
CA GLY A 115 10.16 -6.03 -14.14
C GLY A 115 8.87 -5.62 -14.87
N TYR A 116 7.89 -5.15 -14.11
CA TYR A 116 6.54 -4.82 -14.60
C TYR A 116 6.51 -3.72 -15.68
N SER A 117 7.40 -2.72 -15.58
CA SER A 117 7.62 -1.72 -16.63
C SER A 117 8.97 -1.91 -17.35
N ARG A 118 9.55 -3.10 -17.24
CA ARG A 118 10.83 -3.49 -17.84
C ARG A 118 12.01 -2.67 -17.31
N GLY A 119 11.97 -2.36 -16.02
CA GLY A 119 12.98 -1.59 -15.34
C GLY A 119 13.01 -0.11 -15.73
N LYS A 120 11.86 0.45 -16.14
CA LYS A 120 11.73 1.85 -16.56
C LYS A 120 10.96 2.72 -15.56
N GLY A 121 10.45 2.10 -14.49
CA GLY A 121 9.71 2.79 -13.43
C GLY A 121 10.58 3.35 -12.34
#